data_f79c6b270b620fee7458ebfbd8d3d35f
#
_entry.id   f79c6b270b620fee7458ebfbd8d3d35f
#
_cell.length_a   1.000
_cell.length_b   1.000
_cell.length_c   1.000
_cell.angle_alpha   90.00
_cell.angle_beta   90.00
_cell.angle_gamma   90.00
#
_symmetry.space_group_name_H-M   'P 1'
#
loop_
_entity.id
_entity.type
_entity.pdbx_description
1 polymer ?
#
loop_
_entity_poly.entity_id
_entity_poly.type
_entity_poly.pdbx_seq_one_letter_code
_entity_poly.pdbx_strand_id
1 'polypeptide(L)'
;MLFRSVLGVEHLRKTYGIPFALSGKDAFMLDTDAVGSTVYGVKINAMPTIDIDLDKVEEVKFGHTVLRVIRTPGHTPGHVSLYEPESKSLFTGDTLFRESIGRTDLPGGDYSWIMRSILDNLLPLGDEVRVYPGHGPETTIGHEVLYNPFVTEVLNQEVNYKN
;
A
#
# COMPACT_ATOMS: atom_id res chain seq x y z
N MET A 1 -3.97 -2.85 -9.51
CA MET A 1 -3.62 -1.51 -10.05
C MET A 1 -2.13 -1.27 -10.29
N LEU A 2 -1.28 -2.22 -9.93
CA LEU A 2 0.19 -2.15 -10.07
C LEU A 2 0.67 -1.81 -11.49
N PHE A 3 -0.03 -2.29 -12.52
CA PHE A 3 0.38 -2.15 -13.92
C PHE A 3 0.54 -0.70 -14.41
N ARG A 4 -0.37 0.20 -14.04
CA ARG A 4 -0.26 1.61 -14.44
C ARG A 4 0.93 2.30 -13.79
N SER A 5 1.22 1.97 -12.54
CA SER A 5 2.34 2.56 -11.78
C SER A 5 3.70 2.07 -12.31
N VAL A 6 3.81 0.81 -12.71
CA VAL A 6 5.06 0.22 -13.16
C VAL A 6 5.48 0.70 -14.56
N LEU A 7 4.54 1.07 -15.45
CA LEU A 7 4.84 1.50 -16.80
C LEU A 7 5.81 2.69 -16.89
N GLY A 8 5.78 3.60 -15.91
CA GLY A 8 6.67 4.77 -15.84
C GLY A 8 8.00 4.52 -15.13
N VAL A 9 8.14 3.42 -14.38
CA VAL A 9 9.27 3.19 -13.48
C VAL A 9 10.59 3.14 -14.24
N GLU A 10 10.67 2.37 -15.31
CA GLU A 10 11.90 2.21 -16.08
C GLU A 10 12.36 3.54 -16.72
N HIS A 11 11.41 4.37 -17.15
CA HIS A 11 11.72 5.71 -17.65
C HIS A 11 12.31 6.59 -16.54
N LEU A 12 11.68 6.60 -15.37
CA LEU A 12 12.16 7.40 -14.22
C LEU A 12 13.53 6.92 -13.74
N ARG A 13 13.73 5.61 -13.63
CA ARG A 13 15.04 5.01 -13.28
C ARG A 13 16.15 5.46 -14.21
N LYS A 14 15.92 5.38 -15.53
CA LYS A 14 16.93 5.78 -16.54
C LYS A 14 17.18 7.28 -16.56
N THR A 15 16.12 8.09 -16.35
CA THR A 15 16.22 9.55 -16.44
C THR A 15 16.89 10.16 -15.23
N TYR A 16 16.58 9.64 -14.04
CA TYR A 16 16.98 10.25 -12.75
C TYR A 16 17.97 9.42 -11.94
N GLY A 17 18.29 8.20 -12.37
CA GLY A 17 19.17 7.29 -11.65
C GLY A 17 18.63 6.86 -10.27
N ILE A 18 17.31 6.84 -10.12
CA ILE A 18 16.66 6.50 -8.84
C ILE A 18 16.38 5.01 -8.72
N PRO A 19 16.47 4.41 -7.52
CA PRO A 19 16.14 3.01 -7.30
C PRO A 19 14.63 2.76 -7.36
N PHE A 20 14.25 1.54 -7.74
CA PHE A 20 12.89 1.04 -7.65
C PHE A 20 12.72 0.15 -6.42
N ALA A 21 11.77 0.51 -5.56
CA ALA A 21 11.45 -0.23 -4.35
C ALA A 21 10.12 -0.98 -4.52
N LEU A 22 10.11 -2.25 -4.23
CA LEU A 22 8.92 -3.11 -4.21
C LEU A 22 9.15 -4.26 -3.23
N SER A 23 8.08 -4.81 -2.65
CA SER A 23 8.16 -6.06 -1.89
C SER A 23 8.48 -7.23 -2.81
N GLY A 24 9.41 -8.08 -2.41
CA GLY A 24 9.75 -9.31 -3.13
C GLY A 24 8.56 -10.26 -3.26
N LYS A 25 7.59 -10.21 -2.32
CA LYS A 25 6.35 -11.00 -2.38
C LYS A 25 5.44 -10.60 -3.51
N ASP A 26 5.53 -9.37 -4.02
CA ASP A 26 4.75 -8.89 -5.16
C ASP A 26 5.53 -8.95 -6.49
N ALA A 27 6.77 -9.49 -6.48
CA ALA A 27 7.60 -9.62 -7.68
C ALA A 27 6.93 -10.41 -8.82
N PHE A 28 6.07 -11.40 -8.49
CA PHE A 28 5.30 -12.17 -9.47
C PHE A 28 4.39 -11.29 -10.32
N MET A 29 3.98 -10.12 -9.81
CA MET A 29 3.15 -9.17 -10.54
C MET A 29 3.94 -8.39 -11.61
N LEU A 30 5.26 -8.47 -11.59
CA LEU A 30 6.15 -7.92 -12.62
C LEU A 30 6.41 -8.91 -13.75
N ASP A 31 5.86 -10.13 -13.70
CA ASP A 31 6.03 -11.11 -14.77
C ASP A 31 5.28 -10.66 -16.03
N THR A 32 6.03 -10.48 -17.12
CA THR A 32 5.49 -10.02 -18.41
C THR A 32 4.51 -11.01 -19.02
N ASP A 33 4.66 -12.30 -18.73
CA ASP A 33 3.76 -13.35 -19.23
C ASP A 33 2.42 -13.32 -18.47
N ALA A 34 2.43 -12.97 -17.20
CA ALA A 34 1.23 -12.80 -16.38
C ALA A 34 0.46 -11.52 -16.70
N VAL A 35 1.16 -10.47 -17.18
CA VAL A 35 0.59 -9.14 -17.44
C VAL A 35 -0.01 -9.02 -18.84
N GLY A 36 0.37 -9.92 -19.75
CA GLY A 36 0.07 -9.80 -21.17
C GLY A 36 0.93 -8.72 -21.85
N SER A 37 1.42 -9.00 -23.03
CA SER A 37 2.37 -8.16 -23.76
C SER A 37 1.84 -6.77 -24.16
N THR A 38 0.58 -6.48 -23.86
CA THR A 38 -0.07 -5.20 -24.22
C THR A 38 -1.12 -4.83 -23.18
N VAL A 39 -0.76 -3.99 -22.21
CA VAL A 39 -1.72 -3.37 -21.30
C VAL A 39 -2.06 -1.98 -21.83
N TYR A 40 -3.33 -1.73 -22.11
CA TYR A 40 -3.82 -0.45 -22.64
C TYR A 40 -3.15 0.02 -23.95
N GLY A 41 -2.74 -0.93 -24.82
CA GLY A 41 -2.09 -0.59 -26.09
C GLY A 41 -0.62 -0.16 -25.98
N VAL A 42 -0.04 -0.21 -24.78
CA VAL A 42 1.38 0.09 -24.53
C VAL A 42 2.19 -1.20 -24.53
N LYS A 43 3.17 -1.31 -25.41
CA LYS A 43 4.10 -2.45 -25.45
C LYS A 43 5.10 -2.31 -24.30
N ILE A 44 5.09 -3.28 -23.41
CA ILE A 44 6.07 -3.36 -22.31
C ILE A 44 7.29 -4.11 -22.84
N ASN A 45 8.40 -3.40 -22.98
CA ASN A 45 9.64 -3.99 -23.53
C ASN A 45 10.48 -4.69 -22.46
N ALA A 46 10.39 -4.25 -21.19
CA ALA A 46 11.06 -4.88 -20.04
C ALA A 46 10.39 -4.42 -18.74
N MET A 47 10.27 -5.32 -17.78
CA MET A 47 9.87 -4.96 -16.43
C MET A 47 11.09 -4.48 -15.64
N PRO A 48 10.91 -3.49 -14.74
CA PRO A 48 12.01 -3.00 -13.91
C PRO A 48 12.45 -4.07 -12.91
N THR A 49 13.76 -4.14 -12.68
CA THR A 49 14.32 -4.93 -11.58
C THR A 49 14.09 -4.22 -10.24
N ILE A 50 13.80 -4.98 -9.19
CA ILE A 50 13.66 -4.46 -7.83
C ILE A 50 15.06 -4.16 -7.30
N ASP A 51 15.32 -2.89 -6.96
CA ASP A 51 16.60 -2.47 -6.37
C ASP A 51 16.54 -2.54 -4.84
N ILE A 52 15.38 -2.21 -4.26
CA ILE A 52 15.14 -2.25 -2.82
C ILE A 52 13.96 -3.18 -2.54
N ASP A 53 14.23 -4.27 -1.85
CA ASP A 53 13.19 -5.20 -1.40
C ASP A 53 12.57 -4.67 -0.09
N LEU A 54 11.33 -4.20 -0.16
CA LEU A 54 10.60 -3.64 0.98
C LEU A 54 10.26 -4.65 2.07
N ASP A 55 10.38 -5.96 1.80
CA ASP A 55 10.27 -6.97 2.85
C ASP A 55 11.51 -7.03 3.76
N LYS A 56 12.64 -6.49 3.31
CA LYS A 56 13.95 -6.58 3.99
C LYS A 56 14.39 -5.29 4.66
N VAL A 57 13.63 -4.20 4.47
CA VAL A 57 13.98 -2.90 5.04
C VAL A 57 12.85 -2.38 5.93
N GLU A 58 13.21 -1.65 6.97
CA GLU A 58 12.25 -1.00 7.87
C GLU A 58 12.03 0.47 7.52
N GLU A 59 12.93 1.05 6.72
CA GLU A 59 12.90 2.46 6.33
C GLU A 59 13.38 2.65 4.89
N VAL A 60 12.79 3.64 4.23
CA VAL A 60 13.25 4.18 2.94
C VAL A 60 13.59 5.65 3.13
N LYS A 61 14.73 6.11 2.59
CA LYS A 61 15.23 7.47 2.75
C LYS A 61 15.39 8.17 1.41
N PHE A 62 14.98 9.43 1.37
CA PHE A 62 15.25 10.32 0.25
C PHE A 62 15.48 11.76 0.75
N GLY A 63 16.61 12.37 0.38
CA GLY A 63 17.04 13.63 0.98
C GLY A 63 17.15 13.52 2.50
N HIS A 64 16.41 14.36 3.22
CA HIS A 64 16.34 14.35 4.68
C HIS A 64 15.10 13.59 5.21
N THR A 65 14.23 13.13 4.33
CA THR A 65 12.99 12.45 4.71
C THR A 65 13.24 10.97 4.93
N VAL A 66 12.65 10.43 6.00
CA VAL A 66 12.65 9.01 6.35
C VAL A 66 11.22 8.50 6.37
N LEU A 67 10.93 7.50 5.56
CA LEU A 67 9.66 6.80 5.56
C LEU A 67 9.83 5.45 6.24
N ARG A 68 9.03 5.16 7.27
CA ARG A 68 8.93 3.82 7.86
C ARG A 68 8.11 2.93 6.93
N VAL A 69 8.60 1.72 6.72
CA VAL A 69 7.91 0.68 5.95
C VAL A 69 7.01 -0.12 6.89
N ILE A 70 5.70 0.01 6.72
CA ILE A 70 4.71 -0.76 7.47
C ILE A 70 4.14 -1.82 6.53
N ARG A 71 4.31 -3.09 6.86
CA ARG A 71 3.78 -4.18 6.06
C ARG A 71 2.27 -4.24 6.23
N THR A 72 1.54 -4.08 5.11
CA THR A 72 0.08 -4.04 5.08
C THR A 72 -0.49 -5.01 4.04
N PRO A 73 -0.21 -6.32 4.19
CA PRO A 73 -0.71 -7.31 3.25
C PRO A 73 -2.25 -7.37 3.25
N GLY A 74 -2.81 -7.81 2.13
CA GLY A 74 -4.25 -8.06 2.00
C GLY A 74 -4.83 -7.61 0.67
N HIS A 75 -4.44 -6.44 0.13
CA HIS A 75 -4.70 -6.09 -1.27
C HIS A 75 -3.79 -6.93 -2.19
N THR A 76 -2.52 -7.01 -1.84
CA THR A 76 -1.54 -7.95 -2.36
C THR A 76 -0.74 -8.56 -1.21
N PRO A 77 -0.03 -9.69 -1.39
CA PRO A 77 0.77 -10.32 -0.34
C PRO A 77 1.93 -9.45 0.16
N GLY A 78 2.51 -8.64 -0.72
CA GLY A 78 3.66 -7.77 -0.43
C GLY A 78 3.30 -6.30 -0.25
N HIS A 79 2.02 -5.97 -0.07
CA HIS A 79 1.62 -4.58 0.08
C HIS A 79 2.25 -3.93 1.32
N VAL A 80 2.68 -2.68 1.16
CA VAL A 80 3.24 -1.85 2.24
C VAL A 80 2.58 -0.49 2.27
N SER A 81 2.50 0.09 3.46
CA SER A 81 2.23 1.50 3.68
C SER A 81 3.51 2.20 4.12
N LEU A 82 3.66 3.47 3.78
CA LEU A 82 4.84 4.26 4.12
C LEU A 82 4.43 5.38 5.06
N TYR A 83 5.07 5.46 6.23
CA TYR A 83 4.74 6.45 7.25
C TYR A 83 5.88 7.43 7.48
N GLU A 84 5.59 8.72 7.40
CA GLU A 84 6.48 9.82 7.74
C GLU A 84 6.05 10.41 9.10
N PRO A 85 6.84 10.18 10.18
CA PRO A 85 6.40 10.52 11.54
C PRO A 85 6.43 12.01 11.86
N GLU A 86 7.30 12.82 11.26
CA GLU A 86 7.43 14.25 11.58
C GLU A 86 6.21 15.04 11.12
N SER A 87 5.73 14.79 9.90
CA SER A 87 4.52 15.41 9.37
C SER A 87 3.24 14.61 9.64
N LYS A 88 3.36 13.43 10.27
CA LYS A 88 2.27 12.47 10.50
C LYS A 88 1.54 12.11 9.20
N SER A 89 2.31 11.86 8.16
CA SER A 89 1.81 11.51 6.82
C SER A 89 1.94 10.02 6.56
N LEU A 90 0.83 9.37 6.22
CA LEU A 90 0.74 7.95 5.96
C LEU A 90 0.28 7.70 4.51
N PHE A 91 1.14 7.09 3.71
CA PHE A 91 0.84 6.71 2.33
C PHE A 91 0.41 5.24 2.33
N THR A 92 -0.88 4.99 2.19
CA THR A 92 -1.48 3.65 2.37
C THR A 92 -1.57 2.84 1.10
N GLY A 93 -1.19 3.40 -0.05
CA GLY A 93 -1.42 2.70 -1.32
C GLY A 93 -2.87 2.24 -1.44
N ASP A 94 -3.06 0.97 -1.76
CA ASP A 94 -4.39 0.39 -1.92
C ASP A 94 -4.83 -0.43 -0.67
N THR A 95 -4.49 0.03 0.55
CA THR A 95 -4.94 -0.60 1.80
C THR A 95 -6.13 0.13 2.41
N LEU A 96 -5.97 1.41 2.78
CA LEU A 96 -7.01 2.20 3.45
C LEU A 96 -7.36 3.41 2.60
N PHE A 97 -8.62 3.57 2.29
CA PHE A 97 -9.22 4.69 1.56
C PHE A 97 -10.20 5.44 2.45
N ARG A 98 -10.61 6.63 2.02
CA ARG A 98 -11.67 7.35 2.71
C ARG A 98 -12.97 6.53 2.66
N GLU A 99 -13.41 6.11 3.86
CA GLU A 99 -14.64 5.33 4.09
C GLU A 99 -14.67 4.00 3.31
N SER A 100 -13.48 3.46 2.96
CA SER A 100 -13.37 2.21 2.20
C SER A 100 -12.02 1.53 2.45
N ILE A 101 -11.85 0.32 1.91
CA ILE A 101 -10.60 -0.44 1.92
C ILE A 101 -10.26 -0.94 0.53
N GLY A 102 -9.02 -1.37 0.34
CA GLY A 102 -8.57 -2.00 -0.89
C GLY A 102 -9.33 -3.30 -1.18
N ARG A 103 -9.54 -3.60 -2.45
CA ARG A 103 -10.11 -4.88 -2.88
C ARG A 103 -9.19 -6.04 -2.53
N THR A 104 -9.77 -7.17 -2.21
CA THR A 104 -9.05 -8.37 -1.76
C THR A 104 -9.31 -9.60 -2.64
N ASP A 105 -9.99 -9.42 -3.76
CA ASP A 105 -10.35 -10.45 -4.74
C ASP A 105 -9.30 -10.62 -5.87
N LEU A 106 -8.14 -9.96 -5.74
CA LEU A 106 -7.00 -10.13 -6.64
C LEU A 106 -6.19 -11.38 -6.27
N PRO A 107 -5.36 -11.92 -7.19
CA PRO A 107 -4.46 -13.02 -6.87
C PRO A 107 -3.55 -12.69 -5.68
N GLY A 108 -3.65 -13.49 -4.61
CA GLY A 108 -2.94 -13.26 -3.35
C GLY A 108 -3.59 -12.25 -2.41
N GLY A 109 -4.76 -11.68 -2.78
CA GLY A 109 -5.55 -10.83 -1.90
C GLY A 109 -6.24 -11.61 -0.79
N ASP A 110 -6.41 -11.01 0.40
CA ASP A 110 -7.05 -11.61 1.56
C ASP A 110 -7.69 -10.55 2.45
N TYR A 111 -9.01 -10.70 2.69
CA TYR A 111 -9.79 -9.77 3.50
C TYR A 111 -9.34 -9.74 4.97
N SER A 112 -9.04 -10.90 5.54
CA SER A 112 -8.62 -10.97 6.94
C SER A 112 -7.26 -10.30 7.13
N TRP A 113 -6.38 -10.42 6.15
CA TRP A 113 -5.07 -9.77 6.19
C TRP A 113 -5.18 -8.25 6.06
N ILE A 114 -6.00 -7.73 5.15
CA ILE A 114 -6.14 -6.28 5.00
C ILE A 114 -6.77 -5.66 6.25
N MET A 115 -7.77 -6.33 6.86
CA MET A 115 -8.37 -5.86 8.10
C MET A 115 -7.37 -5.84 9.25
N ARG A 116 -6.57 -6.91 9.44
CA ARG A 116 -5.48 -6.91 10.44
C ARG A 116 -4.44 -5.82 10.15
N SER A 117 -4.06 -5.63 8.90
CA SER A 117 -3.14 -4.57 8.50
C SER A 117 -3.66 -3.19 8.94
N ILE A 118 -4.94 -2.93 8.76
CA ILE A 118 -5.56 -1.67 9.17
C ILE A 118 -5.64 -1.56 10.70
N LEU A 119 -6.26 -2.55 11.34
CA LEU A 119 -6.56 -2.51 12.77
C LEU A 119 -5.29 -2.54 13.65
N ASP A 120 -4.34 -3.42 13.30
CA ASP A 120 -3.18 -3.69 14.16
C ASP A 120 -1.99 -2.77 13.84
N ASN A 121 -1.86 -2.32 12.56
CA ASN A 121 -0.67 -1.60 12.11
C ASN A 121 -0.93 -0.12 11.77
N LEU A 122 -2.13 0.24 11.29
CA LEU A 122 -2.41 1.61 10.86
C LEU A 122 -3.17 2.42 11.91
N LEU A 123 -4.25 1.90 12.49
CA LEU A 123 -5.03 2.64 13.49
C LEU A 123 -4.21 3.05 14.72
N PRO A 124 -3.26 2.22 15.24
CA PRO A 124 -2.44 2.61 16.39
C PRO A 124 -1.48 3.79 16.15
N LEU A 125 -1.34 4.26 14.91
CA LEU A 125 -0.50 5.43 14.61
C LEU A 125 -1.07 6.74 15.17
N GLY A 126 -2.39 6.79 15.42
CA GLY A 126 -3.07 7.92 16.06
C GLY A 126 -4.01 8.70 15.13
N ASP A 127 -5.09 9.24 15.72
CA ASP A 127 -6.22 9.85 15.01
C ASP A 127 -5.84 11.02 14.11
N GLU A 128 -4.79 11.77 14.47
CA GLU A 128 -4.30 12.94 13.75
C GLU A 128 -3.47 12.61 12.50
N VAL A 129 -3.14 11.34 12.29
CA VAL A 129 -2.35 10.92 11.12
C VAL A 129 -3.16 11.12 9.84
N ARG A 130 -2.58 11.86 8.91
CA ARG A 130 -3.17 12.07 7.56
C ARG A 130 -2.87 10.87 6.69
N VAL A 131 -3.91 10.39 6.03
CA VAL A 131 -3.85 9.23 5.14
C VAL A 131 -3.93 9.69 3.68
N TYR A 132 -2.91 9.33 2.92
CA TYR A 132 -2.81 9.56 1.48
C TYR A 132 -2.91 8.22 0.76
N PRO A 133 -4.10 7.87 0.26
CA PRO A 133 -4.29 6.60 -0.44
C PRO A 133 -3.69 6.61 -1.85
N GLY A 134 -3.55 5.44 -2.45
CA GLY A 134 -3.08 5.28 -3.82
C GLY A 134 -3.97 5.94 -4.86
N HIS A 135 -5.24 6.15 -4.54
CA HIS A 135 -6.23 6.90 -5.33
C HIS A 135 -7.41 7.33 -4.46
N GLY A 136 -8.20 8.30 -4.96
CA GLY A 136 -9.28 8.90 -4.18
C GLY A 136 -8.79 10.06 -3.28
N PRO A 137 -9.69 10.62 -2.45
CA PRO A 137 -9.37 11.74 -1.57
C PRO A 137 -8.57 11.31 -0.34
N GLU A 138 -7.81 12.25 0.23
CA GLU A 138 -7.15 12.10 1.52
C GLU A 138 -8.17 11.97 2.66
N THR A 139 -7.72 11.39 3.78
CA THR A 139 -8.49 11.26 5.01
C THR A 139 -7.57 11.31 6.24
N THR A 140 -8.06 10.93 7.41
CA THR A 140 -7.27 10.75 8.64
C THR A 140 -7.63 9.44 9.31
N ILE A 141 -6.72 8.90 10.12
CA ILE A 141 -7.01 7.70 10.92
C ILE A 141 -8.25 7.91 11.77
N GLY A 142 -8.38 9.06 12.46
CA GLY A 142 -9.57 9.35 13.29
C GLY A 142 -10.86 9.40 12.51
N HIS A 143 -10.86 9.91 11.26
CA HIS A 143 -12.03 9.85 10.39
C HIS A 143 -12.41 8.40 10.07
N GLU A 144 -11.43 7.56 9.73
CA GLU A 144 -11.68 6.17 9.36
C GLU A 144 -12.16 5.32 10.55
N VAL A 145 -11.69 5.58 11.76
CA VAL A 145 -12.18 4.93 12.98
C VAL A 145 -13.68 5.20 13.19
N LEU A 146 -14.15 6.41 12.84
CA LEU A 146 -15.54 6.83 13.08
C LEU A 146 -16.50 6.49 11.93
N TYR A 147 -16.03 6.56 10.68
CA TYR A 147 -16.91 6.59 9.51
C TYR A 147 -16.63 5.49 8.49
N ASN A 148 -15.49 4.77 8.58
CA ASN A 148 -15.23 3.68 7.67
C ASN A 148 -16.09 2.45 8.03
N PRO A 149 -17.02 1.99 7.16
CA PRO A 149 -17.94 0.91 7.51
C PRO A 149 -17.24 -0.41 7.81
N PHE A 150 -16.11 -0.70 7.16
CA PHE A 150 -15.33 -1.93 7.39
C PHE A 150 -14.65 -1.90 8.77
N VAL A 151 -14.12 -0.75 9.17
CA VAL A 151 -13.45 -0.56 10.46
C VAL A 151 -14.48 -0.58 11.59
N THR A 152 -15.55 0.21 11.46
CA THR A 152 -16.59 0.33 12.50
C THR A 152 -17.32 -0.99 12.73
N GLU A 153 -17.52 -1.82 11.70
CA GLU A 153 -18.14 -3.13 11.85
C GLU A 153 -17.32 -4.02 12.80
N VAL A 154 -15.99 -4.10 12.61
CA VAL A 154 -15.12 -4.94 13.45
C VAL A 154 -15.02 -4.39 14.86
N LEU A 155 -14.81 -3.07 15.02
CA LEU A 155 -14.71 -2.45 16.35
C LEU A 155 -15.99 -2.63 17.17
N ASN A 156 -17.17 -2.53 16.55
CA ASN A 156 -18.45 -2.76 17.22
C ASN A 156 -18.65 -4.23 17.64
N GLN A 157 -18.17 -5.19 16.83
CA GLN A 157 -18.23 -6.62 17.20
C GLN A 157 -17.36 -6.89 18.43
N GLU A 158 -16.14 -6.34 18.52
CA GLU A 158 -15.26 -6.52 19.68
C GLU A 158 -15.85 -5.93 20.99
N VAL A 159 -16.57 -4.82 20.91
CA VAL A 159 -17.25 -4.23 22.07
C VAL A 159 -18.37 -5.13 22.59
N ASN A 160 -19.12 -5.75 21.68
CA ASN A 160 -20.23 -6.63 22.04
C ASN A 160 -19.80 -7.98 22.66
N TYR A 161 -18.58 -8.45 22.38
CA TYR A 161 -18.03 -9.67 22.99
C TYR A 161 -17.43 -9.46 24.39
N LYS A 162 -17.19 -8.23 24.78
CA LYS A 162 -16.60 -7.88 26.11
C LYS A 162 -17.66 -7.48 27.16
N ASN A 163 -18.93 -7.39 26.78
CA ASN A 163 -20.08 -7.15 27.64
C ASN A 163 -20.92 -8.40 27.81
#